data_6064787100a0487a386ce31c60432871
#
_entry.id   6064787100a0487a386ce31c60432871
#
_cell.length_a   1.000
_cell.length_b   1.000
_cell.length_c   1.000
_cell.angle_alpha   90.00
_cell.angle_beta   90.00
_cell.angle_gamma   90.00
#
_symmetry.space_group_name_H-M   'P 1'
#
loop_
_entity.id
_entity.type
_entity.pdbx_description
1 polymer ?
#
loop_
_entity_poly.entity_id
_entity_poly.type
_entity_poly.pdbx_seq_one_letter_code
_entity_poly.pdbx_strand_id
1 'polypeptide(L)'
;YAFTLDADLGAGLAKVAKGAEIGLSLRLESVHEGIYVSGTLKTTAEAECSRCLEPVSIPVAVDIQELFAYSLEVEDDLVIQDEQIDLEQVIVDSVVLNLPFTPICKADCLGLCPECGANLNEEPGHAHEAKIDSRWSELKKFEKESED
;
A
#
# COMPACT_ATOMS: atom_id res chain seq x y z
N TYR A 1 10.29 -11.88 17.13
CA TYR A 1 9.54 -13.02 16.60
C TYR A 1 9.34 -12.84 15.11
N ALA A 2 9.22 -13.96 14.39
CA ALA A 2 8.88 -13.98 12.96
C ALA A 2 7.84 -15.07 12.73
N PHE A 3 6.87 -14.82 11.89
CA PHE A 3 5.89 -15.80 11.46
C PHE A 3 5.60 -15.61 9.96
N THR A 4 4.97 -16.59 9.37
CA THR A 4 4.61 -16.59 7.95
C THR A 4 3.10 -16.50 7.78
N LEU A 5 2.68 -15.76 6.77
CA LEU A 5 1.26 -15.63 6.44
C LEU A 5 0.69 -16.91 5.81
N ASP A 6 -0.53 -17.25 6.21
CA ASP A 6 -1.28 -18.36 5.61
C ASP A 6 -2.11 -17.95 4.39
N ALA A 7 -2.31 -16.67 4.19
CA ALA A 7 -3.04 -16.07 3.07
C ALA A 7 -2.35 -14.81 2.55
N ASP A 8 -2.71 -14.39 1.33
CA ASP A 8 -2.29 -13.09 0.81
C ASP A 8 -3.00 -11.97 1.58
N LEU A 9 -2.27 -10.93 1.98
CA LEU A 9 -2.82 -9.70 2.53
C LEU A 9 -2.67 -8.58 1.50
N GLY A 10 -3.76 -7.96 1.07
CA GLY A 10 -3.68 -7.00 -0.02
C GLY A 10 -4.64 -5.83 0.04
N ALA A 11 -4.22 -4.71 -0.55
CA ALA A 11 -5.02 -3.52 -0.80
C ALA A 11 -4.68 -2.96 -2.19
N GLY A 12 -5.65 -3.04 -3.11
CA GLY A 12 -5.48 -2.53 -4.48
C GLY A 12 -4.37 -3.23 -5.27
N LEU A 13 -3.33 -2.49 -5.64
CA LEU A 13 -2.20 -3.00 -6.45
C LEU A 13 -1.05 -3.57 -5.61
N ALA A 14 -1.11 -3.46 -4.29
CA ALA A 14 -0.08 -3.93 -3.38
C ALA A 14 -0.59 -5.09 -2.51
N LYS A 15 0.24 -6.11 -2.30
CA LYS A 15 -0.05 -7.26 -1.46
C LYS A 15 1.20 -7.77 -0.75
N VAL A 16 1.01 -8.33 0.42
CA VAL A 16 2.00 -9.19 1.07
C VAL A 16 1.61 -10.63 0.74
N ALA A 17 2.48 -11.34 0.04
CA ALA A 17 2.19 -12.66 -0.47
C ALA A 17 2.08 -13.70 0.67
N LYS A 18 1.27 -14.73 0.46
CA LYS A 18 1.26 -15.91 1.31
C LYS A 18 2.66 -16.48 1.46
N GLY A 19 3.04 -16.82 2.68
CA GLY A 19 4.37 -17.33 3.00
C GLY A 19 5.43 -16.25 3.20
N ALA A 20 5.09 -14.97 3.01
CA ALA A 20 5.99 -13.87 3.35
C ALA A 20 6.25 -13.84 4.86
N GLU A 21 7.49 -13.54 5.22
CA GLU A 21 7.89 -13.41 6.61
C GLU A 21 7.48 -12.03 7.16
N ILE A 22 6.85 -12.06 8.33
CA ILE A 22 6.55 -10.85 9.11
C ILE A 22 7.43 -10.86 10.35
N GLY A 23 8.35 -9.93 10.43
CA GLY A 23 9.18 -9.71 11.61
C GLY A 23 8.47 -8.81 12.62
N LEU A 24 8.38 -9.27 13.87
CA LEU A 24 7.78 -8.53 14.98
C LEU A 24 8.81 -8.24 16.07
N SER A 25 8.87 -7.00 16.50
CA SER A 25 9.62 -6.57 17.68
C SER A 25 8.65 -5.88 18.64
N LEU A 26 8.14 -6.62 19.62
CA LEU A 26 7.07 -6.19 20.51
C LEU A 26 7.54 -6.07 21.96
N ARG A 27 6.94 -5.13 22.67
CA ARG A 27 7.01 -4.92 24.11
C ARG A 27 5.60 -5.01 24.68
N LEU A 28 5.45 -5.82 25.72
CA LEU A 28 4.20 -6.01 26.46
C LEU A 28 4.36 -5.42 27.87
N GLU A 29 3.42 -4.57 28.25
CA GLU A 29 3.42 -3.92 29.57
C GLU A 29 2.06 -4.14 30.24
N SER A 30 2.08 -4.70 31.45
CA SER A 30 0.86 -4.82 32.25
C SER A 30 0.48 -3.45 32.79
N VAL A 31 -0.74 -3.02 32.49
CA VAL A 31 -1.36 -1.80 33.00
C VAL A 31 -2.63 -2.13 33.79
N HIS A 32 -3.28 -1.12 34.39
CA HIS A 32 -4.45 -1.37 35.23
C HIS A 32 -5.63 -1.99 34.50
N GLU A 33 -5.82 -1.61 33.22
CA GLU A 33 -6.97 -2.00 32.39
C GLU A 33 -6.70 -3.25 31.54
N GLY A 34 -5.42 -3.64 31.39
CA GLY A 34 -5.08 -4.73 30.50
C GLY A 34 -3.58 -4.90 30.27
N ILE A 35 -3.23 -5.38 29.08
CA ILE A 35 -1.86 -5.46 28.59
C ILE A 35 -1.70 -4.52 27.41
N TYR A 36 -0.83 -3.53 27.55
CA TYR A 36 -0.44 -2.64 26.48
C TYR A 36 0.66 -3.28 25.63
N VAL A 37 0.38 -3.44 24.34
CA VAL A 37 1.32 -3.99 23.36
C VAL A 37 1.84 -2.84 22.50
N SER A 38 3.15 -2.68 22.45
CA SER A 38 3.80 -1.68 21.59
C SER A 38 4.98 -2.29 20.86
N GLY A 39 5.26 -1.80 19.66
CA GLY A 39 6.41 -2.28 18.89
C GLY A 39 6.34 -1.99 17.42
N THR A 40 7.15 -2.69 16.65
CA THR A 40 7.29 -2.51 15.21
C THR A 40 7.08 -3.82 14.47
N LEU A 41 6.31 -3.77 13.41
CA LEU A 41 6.14 -4.83 12.42
C LEU A 41 6.94 -4.47 11.17
N LYS A 42 7.62 -5.44 10.57
CA LYS A 42 8.34 -5.27 9.30
C LYS A 42 8.06 -6.43 8.37
N THR A 43 7.72 -6.10 7.14
CA THR A 43 7.53 -7.08 6.06
C THR A 43 7.85 -6.44 4.70
N THR A 44 7.66 -7.18 3.63
CA THR A 44 7.83 -6.70 2.27
C THR A 44 6.55 -6.98 1.48
N ALA A 45 6.01 -5.96 0.84
CA ALA A 45 4.89 -6.08 -0.07
C ALA A 45 5.37 -6.15 -1.52
N GLU A 46 4.68 -6.95 -2.31
CA GLU A 46 4.80 -6.98 -3.76
C GLU A 46 3.70 -6.11 -4.36
N ALA A 47 4.04 -5.32 -5.36
CA ALA A 47 3.09 -4.44 -6.03
C ALA A 47 3.42 -4.29 -7.51
N GLU A 48 2.46 -3.74 -8.27
CA GLU A 48 2.70 -3.27 -9.63
C GLU A 48 2.71 -1.74 -9.62
N CYS A 49 3.69 -1.15 -10.31
CA CYS A 49 3.76 0.30 -10.44
C CYS A 49 2.47 0.84 -11.10
N SER A 50 1.79 1.76 -10.46
CA SER A 50 0.55 2.35 -10.96
C SER A 50 0.69 3.12 -12.28
N ARG A 51 1.94 3.38 -12.72
CA ARG A 51 2.23 4.13 -13.96
C ARG A 51 2.75 3.25 -15.09
N CYS A 52 3.70 2.34 -14.84
CA CYS A 52 4.33 1.53 -15.87
C CYS A 52 4.04 0.03 -15.75
N LEU A 53 3.28 -0.39 -14.72
CA LEU A 53 2.88 -1.77 -14.45
C LEU A 53 4.05 -2.73 -14.15
N GLU A 54 5.27 -2.20 -14.02
CA GLU A 54 6.43 -3.01 -13.63
C GLU A 54 6.31 -3.46 -12.16
N PRO A 55 6.77 -4.68 -11.84
CA PRO A 55 6.74 -5.19 -10.48
C PRO A 55 7.65 -4.36 -9.56
N VAL A 56 7.16 -4.09 -8.35
CA VAL A 56 7.86 -3.31 -7.34
C VAL A 56 7.79 -4.04 -6.01
N SER A 57 8.91 -4.09 -5.30
CA SER A 57 9.01 -4.60 -3.94
C SER A 57 9.11 -3.44 -2.97
N ILE A 58 8.19 -3.37 -2.00
CA ILE A 58 8.02 -2.23 -1.10
C ILE A 58 8.25 -2.69 0.34
N PRO A 59 9.25 -2.16 1.05
CA PRO A 59 9.40 -2.42 2.47
C PRO A 59 8.24 -1.77 3.25
N VAL A 60 7.59 -2.56 4.09
CA VAL A 60 6.52 -2.11 4.98
C VAL A 60 7.02 -2.17 6.41
N ALA A 61 6.99 -1.04 7.11
CA ALA A 61 7.31 -0.93 8.52
C ALA A 61 6.20 -0.16 9.23
N VAL A 62 5.60 -0.78 10.23
CA VAL A 62 4.43 -0.26 10.94
C VAL A 62 4.68 -0.31 12.44
N ASP A 63 4.36 0.77 13.11
CA ASP A 63 4.34 0.81 14.57
C ASP A 63 2.98 0.36 15.08
N ILE A 64 2.98 -0.59 16.00
CA ILE A 64 1.80 -1.14 16.66
C ILE A 64 1.71 -0.56 18.07
N GLN A 65 0.51 -0.13 18.45
CA GLN A 65 0.21 0.37 19.78
C GLN A 65 -1.25 0.02 20.11
N GLU A 66 -1.44 -1.08 20.88
CA GLU A 66 -2.78 -1.60 21.16
C GLU A 66 -2.91 -1.99 22.63
N LEU A 67 -4.10 -1.84 23.18
CA LEU A 67 -4.46 -2.26 24.53
C LEU A 67 -5.38 -3.48 24.49
N PHE A 68 -4.95 -4.58 25.08
CA PHE A 68 -5.75 -5.76 25.28
C PHE A 68 -6.33 -5.76 26.69
N ALA A 69 -7.64 -5.57 26.80
CA ALA A 69 -8.33 -5.44 28.07
C ALA A 69 -8.47 -6.78 28.81
N TYR A 70 -8.54 -6.76 30.15
CA TYR A 70 -8.83 -7.93 30.95
C TYR A 70 -10.31 -8.35 30.88
N SER A 71 -11.20 -7.42 30.52
CA SER A 71 -12.64 -7.68 30.40
C SER A 71 -13.24 -6.82 29.30
N LEU A 72 -14.28 -7.35 28.64
CA LEU A 72 -15.07 -6.59 27.65
C LEU A 72 -15.88 -5.50 28.37
N GLU A 73 -15.56 -4.24 28.07
CA GLU A 73 -16.38 -3.09 28.43
C GLU A 73 -17.16 -2.57 27.22
N VAL A 74 -16.58 -2.74 26.02
CA VAL A 74 -17.15 -2.37 24.72
C VAL A 74 -17.07 -3.59 23.78
N GLU A 75 -18.01 -3.71 22.86
CA GLU A 75 -18.15 -4.88 21.95
C GLU A 75 -16.93 -5.07 21.01
N ASP A 76 -16.19 -4.01 20.74
CA ASP A 76 -15.02 -4.00 19.84
C ASP A 76 -13.66 -4.06 20.60
N ASP A 77 -13.66 -4.25 21.92
CA ASP A 77 -12.43 -4.31 22.67
C ASP A 77 -11.60 -5.56 22.34
N LEU A 78 -10.29 -5.36 22.18
CA LEU A 78 -9.33 -6.46 22.14
C LEU A 78 -9.21 -7.05 23.55
N VAL A 79 -9.52 -8.32 23.72
CA VAL A 79 -9.60 -8.96 25.04
C VAL A 79 -8.59 -10.08 25.15
N ILE A 80 -8.02 -10.19 26.34
CA ILE A 80 -7.17 -11.31 26.72
C ILE A 80 -8.05 -12.54 26.95
N GLN A 81 -7.81 -13.63 26.22
CA GLN A 81 -8.51 -14.90 26.35
C GLN A 81 -7.54 -15.98 26.80
N ASP A 82 -7.93 -16.78 27.82
CA ASP A 82 -7.14 -17.89 28.31
C ASP A 82 -5.66 -17.54 28.61
N GLU A 83 -5.42 -16.36 29.19
CA GLU A 83 -4.08 -15.81 29.46
C GLU A 83 -3.22 -15.60 28.18
N GLN A 84 -3.86 -15.49 27.02
CA GLN A 84 -3.22 -15.29 25.73
C GLN A 84 -3.74 -14.01 25.05
N ILE A 85 -2.86 -13.40 24.25
CA ILE A 85 -3.17 -12.27 23.39
C ILE A 85 -3.12 -12.77 21.94
N ASP A 86 -4.22 -12.61 21.23
CA ASP A 86 -4.27 -12.84 19.78
C ASP A 86 -3.92 -11.55 19.03
N LEU A 87 -2.82 -11.59 18.31
CA LEU A 87 -2.32 -10.44 17.52
C LEU A 87 -2.68 -10.55 16.04
N GLU A 88 -3.31 -11.64 15.59
CA GLU A 88 -3.53 -11.88 14.16
C GLU A 88 -4.30 -10.74 13.50
N GLN A 89 -5.44 -10.36 14.05
CA GLN A 89 -6.25 -9.28 13.49
C GLN A 89 -5.52 -7.93 13.49
N VAL A 90 -4.84 -7.60 14.58
CA VAL A 90 -4.06 -6.35 14.72
C VAL A 90 -2.96 -6.28 13.65
N ILE A 91 -2.29 -7.39 13.42
CA ILE A 91 -1.23 -7.47 12.41
C ILE A 91 -1.80 -7.33 11.00
N VAL A 92 -2.89 -8.06 10.69
CA VAL A 92 -3.56 -7.98 9.39
C VAL A 92 -3.99 -6.55 9.09
N ASP A 93 -4.71 -5.92 10.01
CA ASP A 93 -5.23 -4.56 9.85
C ASP A 93 -4.08 -3.55 9.73
N SER A 94 -3.06 -3.67 10.58
CA SER A 94 -1.89 -2.80 10.54
C SER A 94 -1.14 -2.90 9.21
N VAL A 95 -0.96 -4.09 8.67
CA VAL A 95 -0.31 -4.28 7.36
C VAL A 95 -1.18 -3.70 6.24
N VAL A 96 -2.44 -4.10 6.15
CA VAL A 96 -3.34 -3.71 5.05
C VAL A 96 -3.53 -2.20 4.98
N LEU A 97 -3.71 -1.53 6.12
CA LEU A 97 -3.89 -0.07 6.19
C LEU A 97 -2.64 0.72 5.81
N ASN A 98 -1.46 0.11 5.91
CA ASN A 98 -0.19 0.74 5.56
C ASN A 98 0.33 0.36 4.16
N LEU A 99 -0.38 -0.47 3.40
CA LEU A 99 -0.05 -0.72 2.01
C LEU A 99 -0.34 0.51 1.13
N PRO A 100 0.56 0.88 0.20
CA PRO A 100 0.32 2.00 -0.69
C PRO A 100 -0.78 1.68 -1.71
N PHE A 101 -1.79 2.55 -1.83
CA PHE A 101 -2.82 2.42 -2.85
C PHE A 101 -2.31 2.68 -4.28
N THR A 102 -1.31 3.53 -4.42
CA THR A 102 -0.70 3.92 -5.69
C THR A 102 0.80 3.70 -5.66
N PRO A 103 1.27 2.45 -5.68
CA PRO A 103 2.70 2.16 -5.67
C PRO A 103 3.37 2.69 -6.95
N ILE A 104 4.59 3.20 -6.83
CA ILE A 104 5.40 3.69 -7.95
C ILE A 104 6.80 3.10 -7.87
N CYS A 105 7.36 2.70 -9.02
CA CYS A 105 8.71 2.12 -9.07
C CYS A 105 9.81 3.15 -8.77
N LYS A 106 9.60 4.40 -9.20
CA LYS A 106 10.48 5.56 -8.96
C LYS A 106 9.70 6.86 -9.07
N ALA A 107 10.15 7.89 -8.38
CA ALA A 107 9.45 9.18 -8.31
C ALA A 107 9.24 9.83 -9.69
N ASP A 108 10.19 9.66 -10.60
CA ASP A 108 10.22 10.18 -11.98
C ASP A 108 9.71 9.18 -13.02
N CYS A 109 8.95 8.15 -12.62
CA CYS A 109 8.40 7.17 -13.56
C CYS A 109 7.50 7.87 -14.60
N LEU A 110 7.83 7.70 -15.87
CA LEU A 110 7.11 8.30 -17.01
C LEU A 110 5.82 7.50 -17.34
N GLY A 111 5.74 6.25 -16.91
CA GLY A 111 4.58 5.40 -17.15
C GLY A 111 4.55 4.77 -18.52
N LEU A 112 3.34 4.37 -18.93
CA LEU A 112 3.06 3.83 -20.26
C LEU A 112 2.49 4.92 -21.16
N CYS A 113 2.79 4.82 -22.44
CA CYS A 113 2.17 5.67 -23.46
C CYS A 113 0.65 5.39 -23.55
N PRO A 114 -0.23 6.39 -23.43
CA PRO A 114 -1.67 6.18 -23.46
C PRO A 114 -2.21 5.75 -24.85
N GLU A 115 -1.44 5.91 -25.92
CA GLU A 115 -1.86 5.54 -27.27
C GLU A 115 -1.45 4.11 -27.65
N CYS A 116 -0.23 3.67 -27.30
CA CYS A 116 0.30 2.38 -27.74
C CYS A 116 0.75 1.46 -26.61
N GLY A 117 0.78 1.94 -25.35
CA GLY A 117 1.20 1.14 -24.19
C GLY A 117 2.71 0.95 -24.06
N ALA A 118 3.53 1.61 -24.89
CA ALA A 118 4.99 1.53 -24.76
C ALA A 118 5.47 2.10 -23.41
N ASN A 119 6.49 1.48 -22.82
CA ASN A 119 7.07 1.95 -21.57
C ASN A 119 7.96 3.17 -21.82
N LEU A 120 7.49 4.34 -21.42
CA LEU A 120 8.17 5.63 -21.63
C LEU A 120 9.49 5.76 -20.85
N ASN A 121 9.72 4.88 -19.86
CA ASN A 121 11.01 4.85 -19.16
C ASN A 121 12.11 4.17 -20.00
N GLU A 122 11.75 3.31 -20.94
CA GLU A 122 12.66 2.57 -21.81
C GLU A 122 12.85 3.24 -23.16
N GLU A 123 11.85 4.01 -23.62
CA GLU A 123 11.87 4.69 -24.91
C GLU A 123 11.88 6.23 -24.73
N PRO A 124 13.03 6.82 -24.37
CA PRO A 124 13.12 8.27 -24.24
C PRO A 124 12.92 8.95 -25.59
N GLY A 125 11.96 9.91 -25.64
CA GLY A 125 11.61 10.61 -26.88
C GLY A 125 10.49 9.96 -27.70
N HIS A 126 9.85 8.92 -27.15
CA HIS A 126 8.65 8.32 -27.73
C HIS A 126 7.55 9.37 -27.91
N ALA A 127 7.06 9.54 -29.12
CA ALA A 127 6.03 10.50 -29.44
C ALA A 127 5.10 9.97 -30.53
N HIS A 128 3.86 10.38 -30.47
CA HIS A 128 2.86 10.16 -31.51
C HIS A 128 2.45 11.48 -32.12
N GLU A 129 1.98 11.44 -33.37
CA GLU A 129 1.29 12.60 -33.93
C GLU A 129 0.04 12.93 -33.12
N ALA A 130 -0.06 14.17 -32.65
CA ALA A 130 -1.19 14.60 -31.82
C ALA A 130 -2.51 14.46 -32.61
N LYS A 131 -3.26 13.42 -32.34
CA LYS A 131 -4.62 13.24 -32.86
C LYS A 131 -5.58 14.05 -32.00
N ILE A 132 -6.13 15.11 -32.62
CA ILE A 132 -7.17 15.89 -31.96
C ILE A 132 -8.50 15.13 -32.08
N ASP A 133 -9.15 14.86 -30.97
CA ASP A 133 -10.52 14.35 -30.95
C ASP A 133 -11.42 15.29 -31.77
N SER A 134 -12.19 14.73 -32.71
CA SER A 134 -13.04 15.52 -33.62
C SER A 134 -14.03 16.41 -32.87
N ARG A 135 -14.43 16.05 -31.66
CA ARG A 135 -15.31 16.84 -30.77
C ARG A 135 -14.66 18.16 -30.35
N TRP A 136 -13.35 18.23 -30.28
CA TRP A 136 -12.56 19.38 -29.84
C TRP A 136 -11.93 20.15 -31.00
N SER A 137 -12.16 19.72 -32.25
CA SER A 137 -11.58 20.33 -33.46
C SER A 137 -11.92 21.81 -33.63
N GLU A 138 -13.07 22.25 -33.15
CA GLU A 138 -13.49 23.64 -33.20
C GLU A 138 -12.72 24.57 -32.25
N LEU A 139 -12.13 24.02 -31.18
CA LEU A 139 -11.32 24.79 -30.20
C LEU A 139 -10.00 25.27 -30.79
N LYS A 140 -9.49 24.64 -31.85
CA LYS A 140 -8.31 25.13 -32.62
C LYS A 140 -8.43 26.57 -33.11
N LYS A 141 -9.65 27.07 -33.27
CA LYS A 141 -9.89 28.46 -33.74
C LYS A 141 -9.46 29.47 -32.67
N PHE A 142 -9.50 29.11 -31.40
CA PHE A 142 -9.16 29.99 -30.29
C PHE A 142 -7.66 30.04 -29.99
N GLU A 143 -6.87 29.03 -30.38
CA GLU A 143 -5.40 29.04 -30.24
C GLU A 143 -4.74 30.11 -31.12
N LYS A 144 -5.34 30.45 -32.29
CA LYS A 144 -4.79 31.39 -33.24
C LYS A 144 -5.06 32.86 -32.88
N GLU A 145 -5.98 33.15 -31.96
CA GLU A 145 -6.33 34.51 -31.53
C GLU A 145 -5.48 35.03 -30.36
N SER A 146 -4.61 34.17 -29.76
CA SER A 146 -3.74 34.55 -28.63
C SER A 146 -2.30 34.91 -28.99
N GLU A 147 -1.94 34.94 -30.28
CA GLU A 147 -0.58 35.30 -30.77
C GLU A 147 -0.49 36.70 -31.47
N ASP A 148 -1.52 37.56 -31.34
CA ASP A 148 -1.49 38.95 -31.82
C ASP A 148 -1.45 39.96 -30.67
#